data_ae1ce747dbb6dea1620f11524ff77c21
#
_entry.id   ae1ce747dbb6dea1620f11524ff77c21
#
_cell.length_a   1.000
_cell.length_b   1.000
_cell.length_c   1.000
_cell.angle_alpha   90.00
_cell.angle_beta   90.00
_cell.angle_gamma   90.00
#
_symmetry.space_group_name_H-M   'P 1'
#
loop_
_entity.id
_entity.type
_entity.pdbx_description
1 polymer ?
#
loop_
_entity_poly.entity_id
_entity_poly.type
_entity_poly.pdbx_seq_one_letter_code
_entity_poly.pdbx_strand_id
1 'polypeptide(L)'
;RTIELDEVILKALKKEHDKQLKAREYFDKYYNHYYSENEMTYVKTDDILPMNKVSQEKSPYEVDFICRREDGSYISARTTQHTSSIIHKQLHFPQYDTHSLRHTHGTILYENGASFMYIKERLGHKNLQTTIEIYTNHYTDTINKNGNIVLNNAFSKENI
;
A
#
# COMPACT_ATOMS: atom_id res chain seq x y z
N ARG A 1 7.53 2.15 10.70
CA ARG A 1 7.73 3.20 9.69
C ARG A 1 6.43 3.97 9.50
N THR A 2 6.46 5.28 9.57
CA THR A 2 5.32 6.16 9.31
C THR A 2 5.39 6.66 7.86
N ILE A 3 4.25 6.70 7.18
CA ILE A 3 4.12 7.18 5.80
C ILE A 3 3.00 8.21 5.80
N GLU A 4 3.27 9.38 5.24
CA GLU A 4 2.22 10.39 5.02
C GLU A 4 1.28 9.94 3.91
N LEU A 5 -0.01 10.15 4.12
CA LEU A 5 -1.05 9.84 3.15
C LEU A 5 -1.67 11.15 2.65
N ASP A 6 -1.88 11.24 1.34
CA ASP A 6 -2.61 12.34 0.76
C ASP A 6 -4.14 12.20 0.99
N GLU A 7 -4.87 13.28 0.75
CA GLU A 7 -6.31 13.31 0.98
C GLU A 7 -7.09 12.32 0.11
N VAL A 8 -6.62 12.00 -1.09
CA VAL A 8 -7.30 11.08 -2.01
C VAL A 8 -7.23 9.66 -1.43
N ILE A 9 -6.04 9.26 -0.98
CA ILE A 9 -5.84 7.95 -0.33
C ILE A 9 -6.63 7.88 0.98
N LEU A 10 -6.61 8.94 1.78
CA LEU A 10 -7.38 8.99 3.03
C LEU A 10 -8.88 8.84 2.80
N LYS A 11 -9.43 9.50 1.78
CA LYS A 11 -10.85 9.35 1.39
C LYS A 11 -11.17 7.93 0.94
N ALA A 12 -10.28 7.31 0.15
CA ALA A 12 -10.43 5.93 -0.30
C ALA A 12 -10.42 4.94 0.87
N LEU A 13 -9.48 5.11 1.81
CA LEU A 13 -9.38 4.28 3.00
C LEU A 13 -10.60 4.42 3.92
N LYS A 14 -11.08 5.64 4.15
CA LYS A 14 -12.31 5.88 4.93
C LYS A 14 -13.52 5.21 4.29
N LYS A 15 -13.68 5.35 2.98
CA LYS A 15 -14.77 4.69 2.25
C LYS A 15 -14.72 3.17 2.38
N GLU A 16 -13.52 2.59 2.34
CA GLU A 16 -13.35 1.15 2.50
C GLU A 16 -13.63 0.70 3.93
N HIS A 17 -13.19 1.46 4.92
CA HIS A 17 -13.49 1.21 6.32
C HIS A 17 -15.00 1.25 6.59
N ASP A 18 -15.73 2.23 6.05
CA ASP A 18 -17.18 2.31 6.19
C ASP A 18 -17.91 1.11 5.57
N LYS A 19 -17.39 0.57 4.45
CA LYS A 19 -17.92 -0.68 3.86
C LYS A 19 -17.66 -1.88 4.77
N GLN A 20 -16.46 -1.97 5.34
CA GLN A 20 -16.12 -3.06 6.26
C GLN A 20 -17.01 -3.04 7.51
N LEU A 21 -17.33 -1.87 8.06
CA LEU A 21 -18.26 -1.76 9.19
C LEU A 21 -19.65 -2.28 8.83
N LYS A 22 -20.18 -1.89 7.66
CA LYS A 22 -21.48 -2.40 7.19
C LYS A 22 -21.47 -3.90 6.93
N ALA A 23 -20.38 -4.40 6.35
CA ALA A 23 -20.20 -5.84 6.13
C ALA A 23 -20.15 -6.61 7.46
N ARG A 24 -19.44 -6.07 8.46
CA ARG A 24 -19.39 -6.63 9.80
C ARG A 24 -20.79 -6.73 10.44
N GLU A 25 -21.60 -5.70 10.33
CA GLU A 25 -22.99 -5.72 10.80
C GLU A 25 -23.84 -6.75 10.03
N TYR A 26 -23.67 -6.85 8.71
CA TYR A 26 -24.42 -7.79 7.87
C TYR A 26 -24.07 -9.25 8.15
N PHE A 27 -22.78 -9.58 8.25
CA PHE A 27 -22.33 -10.97 8.50
C PHE A 27 -22.43 -11.39 9.96
N ASP A 28 -22.44 -10.43 10.89
CA ASP A 28 -22.58 -10.66 12.35
C ASP A 28 -21.67 -11.80 12.83
N LYS A 29 -22.23 -12.85 13.41
CA LYS A 29 -21.49 -14.02 13.91
C LYS A 29 -20.67 -14.79 12.86
N TYR A 30 -20.94 -14.57 11.58
CA TYR A 30 -20.18 -15.19 10.48
C TYR A 30 -19.02 -14.31 10.00
N TYR A 31 -18.83 -13.12 10.58
CA TYR A 31 -17.71 -12.24 10.24
C TYR A 31 -16.42 -12.78 10.84
N ASN A 32 -15.34 -12.77 10.03
CA ASN A 32 -14.03 -13.24 10.49
C ASN A 32 -13.30 -12.15 11.26
N HIS A 33 -13.06 -12.36 12.54
CA HIS A 33 -12.28 -11.48 13.40
C HIS A 33 -10.86 -11.99 13.57
N TYR A 34 -9.91 -11.08 13.69
CA TYR A 34 -8.51 -11.40 13.90
C TYR A 34 -8.01 -10.70 15.15
N TYR A 35 -7.21 -11.42 15.94
CA TYR A 35 -6.66 -10.90 17.19
C TYR A 35 -5.15 -11.07 17.20
N SER A 36 -4.44 -10.13 17.83
CA SER A 36 -3.01 -10.25 18.10
C SER A 36 -2.80 -10.78 19.50
N GLU A 37 -2.12 -11.89 19.65
CA GLU A 37 -1.71 -12.44 20.95
C GLU A 37 -0.40 -11.86 21.44
N ASN A 38 0.51 -11.50 20.53
CA ASN A 38 1.78 -10.84 20.75
C ASN A 38 1.95 -9.81 19.64
N GLU A 39 2.87 -8.86 19.79
CA GLU A 39 3.07 -7.75 18.84
C GLU A 39 3.17 -8.15 17.34
N MET A 40 3.33 -9.44 17.04
CA MET A 40 3.50 -9.94 15.68
C MET A 40 2.63 -11.15 15.29
N THR A 41 1.86 -11.73 16.17
CA THR A 41 1.10 -12.97 15.88
C THR A 41 -0.37 -12.64 15.69
N TYR A 42 -0.89 -12.94 14.51
CA TYR A 42 -2.30 -12.78 14.18
C TYR A 42 -2.97 -14.14 14.21
N VAL A 43 -3.97 -14.30 15.06
CA VAL A 43 -4.74 -15.54 15.17
C VAL A 43 -6.13 -15.30 14.61
N LYS A 44 -6.57 -16.16 13.69
CA LYS A 44 -7.95 -16.22 13.26
C LYS A 44 -8.72 -17.01 14.34
N THR A 45 -9.73 -16.43 14.93
CA THR A 45 -10.65 -17.13 15.81
C THR A 45 -11.86 -17.57 14.99
N ASP A 46 -11.97 -18.88 14.74
CA ASP A 46 -13.19 -19.47 14.14
C ASP A 46 -14.28 -19.70 15.21
N ASP A 47 -13.88 -19.72 16.49
CA ASP A 47 -14.78 -19.83 17.61
C ASP A 47 -15.00 -18.44 18.22
N ILE A 48 -16.25 -18.10 18.42
CA ILE A 48 -16.64 -16.99 19.29
C ILE A 48 -16.06 -17.32 20.66
N LEU A 49 -14.96 -16.69 21.03
CA LEU A 49 -14.45 -16.80 22.40
C LEU A 49 -15.58 -16.36 23.33
N PRO A 50 -16.14 -17.26 24.15
CA PRO A 50 -17.17 -16.85 25.07
C PRO A 50 -16.59 -15.73 25.93
N MET A 51 -17.25 -14.58 25.98
CA MET A 51 -16.85 -13.36 26.70
C MET A 51 -16.37 -13.61 28.14
N ASN A 52 -16.67 -14.78 28.70
CA ASN A 52 -16.38 -15.17 30.09
C ASN A 52 -14.98 -15.76 30.31
N LYS A 53 -14.16 -15.91 29.25
CA LYS A 53 -12.79 -16.47 29.35
C LYS A 53 -11.68 -15.46 29.07
N VAL A 54 -12.00 -14.20 28.78
CA VAL A 54 -11.01 -13.16 28.66
C VAL A 54 -10.68 -12.69 30.07
N SER A 55 -9.60 -13.22 30.63
CA SER A 55 -9.01 -12.64 31.84
C SER A 55 -8.66 -11.17 31.56
N GLN A 56 -9.16 -10.27 32.40
CA GLN A 56 -9.06 -8.82 32.24
C GLN A 56 -7.64 -8.26 32.07
N GLU A 57 -6.59 -9.06 32.26
CA GLU A 57 -5.20 -8.60 32.25
C GLU A 57 -4.47 -8.66 30.90
N LYS A 58 -4.95 -9.42 29.90
CA LYS A 58 -4.38 -9.45 28.53
C LYS A 58 -5.46 -9.82 27.53
N SER A 59 -6.39 -8.89 27.31
CA SER A 59 -7.31 -9.06 26.17
C SER A 59 -6.50 -8.99 24.86
N PRO A 60 -6.57 -10.00 23.98
CA PRO A 60 -5.97 -9.89 22.66
C PRO A 60 -6.58 -8.69 21.94
N TYR A 61 -5.73 -7.86 21.31
CA TYR A 61 -6.20 -6.72 20.55
C TYR A 61 -6.79 -7.20 19.23
N GLU A 62 -8.01 -6.78 18.93
CA GLU A 62 -8.59 -7.01 17.61
C GLU A 62 -7.78 -6.22 16.56
N VAL A 63 -7.44 -6.88 15.46
CA VAL A 63 -6.65 -6.29 14.38
C VAL A 63 -7.56 -5.97 13.21
N ASP A 64 -7.62 -4.70 12.85
CA ASP A 64 -8.31 -4.22 11.66
C ASP A 64 -7.36 -4.18 10.48
N PHE A 65 -7.53 -5.09 9.52
CA PHE A 65 -6.82 -5.04 8.26
C PHE A 65 -7.48 -4.04 7.31
N ILE A 66 -6.66 -3.24 6.62
CA ILE A 66 -7.13 -2.28 5.63
C ILE A 66 -7.83 -2.99 4.46
N CYS A 67 -7.29 -4.13 4.02
CA CYS A 67 -7.84 -4.90 2.91
C CYS A 67 -8.41 -6.22 3.43
N ARG A 68 -9.73 -6.35 3.39
CA ARG A 68 -10.48 -7.57 3.75
C ARG A 68 -11.46 -7.92 2.65
N ARG A 69 -11.96 -9.14 2.66
CA ARG A 69 -13.16 -9.53 1.92
C ARG A 69 -14.40 -9.09 2.71
N GLU A 70 -15.56 -9.18 2.08
CA GLU A 70 -16.83 -8.79 2.71
C GLU A 70 -17.13 -9.59 3.98
N ASP A 71 -16.79 -10.87 4.02
CA ASP A 71 -16.92 -11.74 5.20
C ASP A 71 -15.86 -11.51 6.29
N GLY A 72 -15.04 -10.45 6.16
CA GLY A 72 -13.96 -10.14 7.07
C GLY A 72 -12.67 -10.93 6.83
N SER A 73 -12.65 -11.96 5.97
CA SER A 73 -11.43 -12.73 5.70
C SER A 73 -10.37 -11.90 4.98
N TYR A 74 -9.09 -12.17 5.27
CA TYR A 74 -7.98 -11.44 4.66
C TYR A 74 -7.79 -11.77 3.18
N ILE A 75 -7.26 -10.81 2.44
CA ILE A 75 -6.91 -10.97 1.03
C ILE A 75 -5.51 -11.58 0.92
N SER A 76 -5.41 -12.77 0.32
CA SER A 76 -4.13 -13.44 0.07
C SER A 76 -3.44 -12.89 -1.17
N ALA A 77 -2.10 -13.07 -1.26
CA ALA A 77 -1.33 -12.73 -2.46
C ALA A 77 -1.87 -13.43 -3.73
N ARG A 78 -2.40 -14.65 -3.57
CA ARG A 78 -3.02 -15.40 -4.68
C ARG A 78 -4.27 -14.70 -5.23
N THR A 79 -5.03 -14.03 -4.37
CA THR A 79 -6.22 -13.24 -4.79
C THR A 79 -5.79 -12.10 -5.71
N THR A 80 -4.72 -11.40 -5.38
CA THR A 80 -4.20 -10.29 -6.20
C THR A 80 -3.69 -10.78 -7.56
N GLN A 81 -2.98 -11.91 -7.59
CA GLN A 81 -2.52 -12.53 -8.84
C GLN A 81 -3.70 -12.99 -9.73
N HIS A 82 -4.73 -13.58 -9.12
CA HIS A 82 -5.93 -14.00 -9.84
C HIS A 82 -6.67 -12.79 -10.45
N THR A 83 -6.82 -11.70 -9.69
CA THR A 83 -7.42 -10.45 -10.18
C THR A 83 -6.62 -9.88 -11.36
N SER A 84 -5.29 -9.84 -11.27
CA SER A 84 -4.43 -9.41 -12.37
C SER A 84 -4.62 -10.27 -13.63
N SER A 85 -4.73 -11.59 -13.48
CA SER A 85 -5.02 -12.50 -14.60
C SER A 85 -6.37 -12.24 -15.26
N ILE A 86 -7.40 -11.96 -14.47
CA ILE A 86 -8.74 -11.62 -15.01
C ILE A 86 -8.67 -10.32 -15.80
N ILE A 87 -8.07 -9.28 -15.24
CA ILE A 87 -7.92 -7.97 -15.89
C ILE A 87 -7.13 -8.11 -17.19
N HIS A 88 -6.03 -8.88 -17.17
CA HIS A 88 -5.25 -9.15 -18.38
C HIS A 88 -6.09 -9.81 -19.48
N LYS A 89 -6.86 -10.86 -19.13
CA LYS A 89 -7.67 -11.61 -20.09
C LYS A 89 -8.86 -10.83 -20.63
N GLN A 90 -9.53 -10.06 -19.79
CA GLN A 90 -10.77 -9.37 -20.16
C GLN A 90 -10.55 -7.99 -20.77
N LEU A 91 -9.56 -7.26 -20.30
CA LEU A 91 -9.30 -5.87 -20.71
C LEU A 91 -8.02 -5.72 -21.53
N HIS A 92 -7.30 -6.80 -21.80
CA HIS A 92 -6.02 -6.83 -22.50
C HIS A 92 -4.94 -5.93 -21.88
N PHE A 93 -5.06 -5.61 -20.58
CA PHE A 93 -4.04 -4.91 -19.84
C PHE A 93 -2.81 -5.81 -19.63
N PRO A 94 -1.58 -5.24 -19.53
CA PRO A 94 -0.41 -6.01 -19.13
C PRO A 94 -0.67 -6.73 -17.80
N GLN A 95 -0.23 -7.98 -17.69
CA GLN A 95 -0.31 -8.69 -16.43
C GLN A 95 0.65 -8.04 -15.42
N TYR A 96 0.15 -7.81 -14.22
CA TYR A 96 0.89 -7.15 -13.16
C TYR A 96 0.87 -7.99 -11.87
N ASP A 97 1.83 -7.75 -11.02
CA ASP A 97 1.87 -8.25 -9.65
C ASP A 97 1.96 -7.07 -8.66
N THR A 98 1.96 -7.36 -7.38
CA THR A 98 2.08 -6.33 -6.33
C THR A 98 3.43 -5.61 -6.38
N HIS A 99 4.47 -6.27 -6.89
CA HIS A 99 5.79 -5.68 -7.04
C HIS A 99 5.84 -4.69 -8.22
N SER A 100 5.18 -5.01 -9.33
CA SER A 100 5.01 -4.10 -10.46
C SER A 100 4.28 -2.82 -10.06
N LEU A 101 3.22 -2.92 -9.24
CA LEU A 101 2.51 -1.75 -8.71
C LEU A 101 3.41 -0.87 -7.85
N ARG A 102 4.30 -1.49 -7.07
CA ARG A 102 5.31 -0.77 -6.30
C ARG A 102 6.32 -0.04 -7.19
N HIS A 103 6.78 -0.68 -8.26
CA HIS A 103 7.65 -0.04 -9.25
C HIS A 103 6.96 1.14 -9.92
N THR A 104 5.71 0.96 -10.36
CA THR A 104 4.90 2.04 -10.93
C THR A 104 4.77 3.23 -9.98
N HIS A 105 4.49 2.97 -8.70
CA HIS A 105 4.43 4.03 -7.69
C HIS A 105 5.74 4.81 -7.57
N GLY A 106 6.88 4.12 -7.53
CA GLY A 106 8.18 4.77 -7.48
C GLY A 106 8.53 5.53 -8.76
N THR A 107 8.15 5.01 -9.93
CA THR A 107 8.30 5.69 -11.22
C THR A 107 7.50 6.99 -11.25
N ILE A 108 6.23 6.96 -10.87
CA ILE A 108 5.38 8.16 -10.79
C ILE A 108 6.01 9.22 -9.88
N LEU A 109 6.50 8.83 -8.71
CA LEU A 109 7.17 9.74 -7.79
C LEU A 109 8.42 10.37 -8.43
N TYR A 110 9.23 9.56 -9.07
CA TYR A 110 10.46 10.01 -9.73
C TYR A 110 10.17 10.96 -10.88
N GLU A 111 9.24 10.64 -11.77
CA GLU A 111 8.84 11.47 -12.90
C GLU A 111 8.25 12.82 -12.48
N ASN A 112 7.64 12.88 -11.28
CA ASN A 112 7.14 14.11 -10.68
C ASN A 112 8.16 14.83 -9.79
N GLY A 113 9.45 14.48 -9.88
CA GLY A 113 10.54 15.20 -9.25
C GLY A 113 10.81 14.87 -7.79
N ALA A 114 10.25 13.79 -7.26
CA ALA A 114 10.56 13.34 -5.91
C ALA A 114 12.02 12.90 -5.81
N SER A 115 12.71 13.26 -4.72
CA SER A 115 14.09 12.86 -4.50
C SER A 115 14.22 11.35 -4.30
N PHE A 116 15.35 10.75 -4.69
CA PHE A 116 15.62 9.34 -4.45
C PHE A 116 15.58 8.96 -2.96
N MET A 117 15.94 9.90 -2.08
CA MET A 117 15.85 9.70 -0.63
C MET A 117 14.39 9.55 -0.20
N TYR A 118 13.50 10.42 -0.66
CA TYR A 118 12.07 10.32 -0.39
C TYR A 118 11.48 9.02 -0.93
N ILE A 119 11.80 8.65 -2.17
CA ILE A 119 11.33 7.40 -2.80
C ILE A 119 11.81 6.19 -2.01
N LYS A 120 13.10 6.17 -1.61
CA LYS A 120 13.66 5.12 -0.75
C LYS A 120 12.87 4.95 0.54
N GLU A 121 12.63 6.04 1.26
CA GLU A 121 11.90 6.03 2.54
C GLU A 121 10.45 5.62 2.32
N ARG A 122 9.79 6.20 1.33
CA ARG A 122 8.40 5.91 0.99
C ARG A 122 8.19 4.43 0.63
N LEU A 123 9.05 3.89 -0.20
CA LEU A 123 8.99 2.47 -0.59
C LEU A 123 9.61 1.54 0.45
N GLY A 124 10.48 2.02 1.34
CA GLY A 124 11.19 1.23 2.34
C GLY A 124 12.30 0.37 1.74
N HIS A 125 13.04 0.89 0.79
CA HIS A 125 14.25 0.26 0.31
C HIS A 125 15.35 0.35 1.36
N LYS A 126 16.02 -0.76 1.65
CA LYS A 126 17.12 -0.79 2.62
C LYS A 126 18.31 0.05 2.15
N ASN A 127 18.59 0.05 0.85
CA ASN A 127 19.72 0.74 0.24
C ASN A 127 19.22 1.79 -0.78
N LEU A 128 19.82 2.99 -0.73
CA LEU A 128 19.58 4.05 -1.70
C LEU A 128 20.03 3.65 -3.10
N GLN A 129 21.14 2.91 -3.20
CA GLN A 129 21.66 2.42 -4.47
C GLN A 129 20.63 1.62 -5.26
N THR A 130 19.87 0.76 -4.58
CA THR A 130 18.77 0.00 -5.21
C THR A 130 17.71 0.93 -5.82
N THR A 131 17.39 2.04 -5.14
CA THR A 131 16.43 3.03 -5.67
C THR A 131 16.99 3.72 -6.90
N ILE A 132 18.25 4.15 -6.87
CA ILE A 132 18.92 4.80 -7.98
C ILE A 132 18.95 3.86 -9.19
N GLU A 133 19.46 2.65 -9.05
CA GLU A 133 19.59 1.68 -10.13
C GLU A 133 18.26 1.35 -10.82
N ILE A 134 17.20 1.16 -10.04
CA ILE A 134 15.87 0.84 -10.59
C ILE A 134 15.35 1.99 -11.45
N TYR A 135 15.51 3.25 -11.00
CA TYR A 135 14.86 4.39 -11.66
C TYR A 135 15.76 5.13 -12.63
N THR A 136 17.09 5.05 -12.54
CA THR A 136 18.00 5.68 -13.51
C THR A 136 18.20 4.86 -14.77
N ASN A 137 18.26 3.53 -14.68
CA ASN A 137 18.47 2.67 -15.85
C ASN A 137 17.32 2.72 -16.87
N HIS A 138 16.12 3.11 -16.44
CA HIS A 138 14.95 3.24 -17.32
C HIS A 138 14.72 4.64 -17.88
N TYR A 139 15.42 5.68 -17.39
CA TYR A 139 15.04 7.08 -17.64
C TYR A 139 16.20 8.05 -17.89
N THR A 140 17.29 7.59 -18.49
CA THR A 140 18.45 8.44 -18.79
C THR A 140 18.07 9.69 -19.59
N ASP A 141 17.11 9.58 -20.52
CA ASP A 141 16.66 10.70 -21.36
C ASP A 141 15.79 11.71 -20.58
N THR A 142 15.00 11.27 -19.64
CA THR A 142 14.16 12.14 -18.79
C THR A 142 15.01 12.89 -17.77
N ILE A 143 16.05 12.28 -17.23
CA ILE A 143 17.00 12.92 -16.32
C ILE A 143 17.70 14.09 -17.01
N ASN A 144 18.15 13.89 -18.24
CA ASN A 144 18.84 14.93 -19.02
C ASN A 144 17.92 16.11 -19.34
N LYS A 145 16.64 15.86 -19.66
CA LYS A 145 15.64 16.93 -19.88
C LYS A 145 15.37 17.72 -18.62
N ASN A 146 15.16 17.06 -17.49
CA ASN A 146 14.90 17.73 -16.21
C ASN A 146 16.12 18.51 -15.70
N GLY A 147 17.33 18.01 -15.89
CA GLY A 147 18.56 18.72 -15.58
C GLY A 147 18.68 20.03 -16.34
N ASN A 148 18.39 20.04 -17.63
CA ASN A 148 18.40 21.25 -18.46
C ASN A 148 17.31 22.26 -18.04
N ILE A 149 16.12 21.81 -17.66
CA ILE A 149 15.05 22.69 -17.14
C ILE A 149 15.48 23.36 -15.82
N VAL A 150 16.08 22.60 -14.90
CA VAL A 150 16.58 23.14 -13.63
C VAL A 150 17.67 24.17 -13.86
N LEU A 151 18.63 23.91 -14.75
CA LEU A 151 19.69 24.84 -15.10
C LEU A 151 19.12 26.11 -15.75
N ASN A 152 18.22 25.97 -16.71
CA ASN A 152 17.57 27.10 -17.35
C ASN A 152 16.81 27.98 -16.36
N ASN A 153 16.10 27.37 -15.42
CA ASN A 153 15.37 28.09 -14.37
C ASN A 153 16.30 28.78 -13.37
N ALA A 154 17.45 28.19 -13.06
CA ALA A 154 18.47 28.81 -12.20
C ALA A 154 19.08 30.04 -12.86
N PHE A 155 19.49 29.93 -14.13
CA PHE A 155 20.13 31.03 -14.88
C PHE A 155 19.13 32.11 -15.32
N SER A 156 17.84 31.80 -15.47
CA SER A 156 16.81 32.79 -15.79
C SER A 156 16.48 33.73 -14.63
N LYS A 157 16.83 33.36 -13.41
CA LYS A 157 16.63 34.18 -12.20
C LYS A 157 17.79 35.16 -11.92
N GLU A 158 18.93 35.02 -12.59
CA GLU A 158 20.10 35.89 -12.42
C GLU A 158 20.10 37.09 -13.37
N ASN A 159 19.11 37.24 -14.23
CA ASN A 159 18.99 38.36 -15.21
C ASN A 159 17.89 39.36 -14.82
N ILE A 160 17.83 39.75 -13.53
CA ILE A 160 17.07 40.94 -13.10
C ILE A 160 17.94 41.80 -12.20
#